data_67ad98f2188f3b438213bc3d19b1baf6
#
_entry.id   67ad98f2188f3b438213bc3d19b1baf6
#
_cell.length_a   1.000
_cell.length_b   1.000
_cell.length_c   1.000
_cell.angle_alpha   90.00
_cell.angle_beta   90.00
_cell.angle_gamma   90.00
#
_symmetry.space_group_name_H-M   'P 1'
#
loop_
_entity.id
_entity.type
_entity.pdbx_description
1 polymer ?
#
loop_
_entity_poly.entity_id
_entity_poly.type
_entity_poly.pdbx_seq_one_letter_code
_entity_poly.pdbx_strand_id
1 'polypeptide(L)'
;MKQVKWILAVLAMSAAVWSGPAWAAGGDAAKGRTVFEKHCAACHGPQGKGDGPTGAMLTPKPADLTSAGTAKKSDADLRTIIEKGKPPSAMIGWKGQLSDGEIGDVLAYVRSLGK
;
A
#
# COMPACT_ATOMS: atom_id res chain seq x y z
N MET A 1 63.00 24.92 -18.80
CA MET A 1 62.20 23.72 -18.73
C MET A 1 60.82 24.07 -18.26
N LYS A 2 59.83 23.87 -19.09
CA LYS A 2 58.45 24.17 -18.73
C LYS A 2 57.90 22.98 -17.99
N GLN A 3 57.61 23.15 -16.74
CA GLN A 3 56.88 22.17 -15.92
C GLN A 3 55.43 22.15 -16.36
N VAL A 4 55.00 21.09 -17.03
CA VAL A 4 53.58 20.87 -17.32
C VAL A 4 52.97 20.28 -16.08
N LYS A 5 52.25 21.11 -15.32
CA LYS A 5 51.46 20.64 -14.20
C LYS A 5 50.21 19.98 -14.76
N TRP A 6 50.18 18.68 -14.73
CA TRP A 6 48.97 17.92 -14.98
C TRP A 6 48.04 18.09 -13.76
N ILE A 7 47.07 18.98 -13.91
CA ILE A 7 45.99 19.06 -12.94
C ILE A 7 45.06 17.89 -13.26
N LEU A 8 45.23 16.84 -12.49
CA LEU A 8 44.22 15.78 -12.48
C LEU A 8 42.93 16.36 -11.86
N ALA A 9 42.03 16.77 -12.71
CA ALA A 9 40.65 17.05 -12.26
C ALA A 9 40.02 15.72 -11.87
N VAL A 10 39.99 15.45 -10.59
CA VAL A 10 39.17 14.36 -10.05
C VAL A 10 37.73 14.81 -10.19
N LEU A 11 37.09 14.36 -11.26
CA LEU A 11 35.66 14.43 -11.38
C LEU A 11 35.07 13.50 -10.31
N ALA A 12 34.71 14.07 -9.18
CA ALA A 12 33.86 13.37 -8.22
C ALA A 12 32.53 13.15 -8.89
N MET A 13 32.34 11.96 -9.43
CA MET A 13 31.00 11.50 -9.81
C MET A 13 30.19 11.33 -8.54
N SER A 14 29.44 12.36 -8.20
CA SER A 14 28.39 12.22 -7.21
C SER A 14 27.38 11.22 -7.78
N ALA A 15 27.39 10.01 -7.27
CA ALA A 15 26.31 9.08 -7.54
C ALA A 15 25.03 9.68 -6.92
N ALA A 16 24.19 10.27 -7.76
CA ALA A 16 22.88 10.67 -7.32
C ALA A 16 22.14 9.39 -6.93
N VAL A 17 21.97 9.20 -5.63
CA VAL A 17 21.08 8.16 -5.13
C VAL A 17 19.67 8.60 -5.52
N TRP A 18 19.16 8.02 -6.57
CA TRP A 18 17.80 8.28 -7.01
C TRP A 18 16.86 7.47 -6.12
N SER A 19 16.45 8.06 -5.01
CA SER A 19 15.27 7.57 -4.33
C SER A 19 14.08 7.92 -5.21
N GLY A 20 13.44 6.91 -5.81
CA GLY A 20 12.21 7.10 -6.55
C GLY A 20 11.14 7.75 -5.68
N PRO A 21 10.13 8.41 -6.28
CA PRO A 21 9.06 9.02 -5.53
C PRO A 21 8.36 7.98 -4.64
N ALA A 22 7.99 8.38 -3.42
CA ALA A 22 7.39 7.49 -2.42
C ALA A 22 6.13 6.76 -2.93
N TRP A 23 5.39 7.35 -3.88
CA TRP A 23 4.23 6.70 -4.50
C TRP A 23 4.60 5.48 -5.37
N ALA A 24 5.80 5.44 -5.96
CA ALA A 24 6.27 4.28 -6.71
C ALA A 24 6.60 3.09 -5.81
N ALA A 25 6.78 3.31 -4.51
CA ALA A 25 7.01 2.27 -3.50
C ALA A 25 5.73 1.82 -2.78
N GLY A 26 4.51 2.24 -3.26
CA GLY A 26 3.25 1.72 -2.75
C GLY A 26 2.52 2.58 -1.72
N GLY A 27 2.83 3.88 -1.61
CA GLY A 27 2.07 4.80 -0.75
C GLY A 27 2.54 4.85 0.70
N ASP A 28 1.81 5.59 1.52
CA ASP A 28 2.12 5.88 2.92
C ASP A 28 1.23 5.05 3.85
N ALA A 29 1.82 4.07 4.53
CA ALA A 29 1.08 3.17 5.43
C ALA A 29 0.47 3.90 6.63
N ALA A 30 1.08 4.96 7.14
CA ALA A 30 0.52 5.73 8.25
C ALA A 30 -0.75 6.47 7.83
N LYS A 31 -0.77 7.08 6.65
CA LYS A 31 -1.98 7.66 6.07
C LYS A 31 -3.00 6.59 5.72
N GLY A 32 -2.54 5.46 5.22
CA GLY A 32 -3.38 4.31 4.91
C GLY A 32 -4.09 3.75 6.12
N ARG A 33 -3.46 3.77 7.28
CA ARG A 33 -4.11 3.40 8.54
C ARG A 33 -5.34 4.26 8.83
N THR A 34 -5.23 5.56 8.66
CA THR A 34 -6.35 6.48 8.85
C THR A 34 -7.50 6.17 7.89
N VAL A 35 -7.20 5.91 6.62
CA VAL A 35 -8.20 5.49 5.63
C VAL A 35 -8.85 4.17 6.03
N PHE A 36 -8.05 3.22 6.46
CA PHE A 36 -8.52 1.90 6.89
C PHE A 36 -9.46 1.98 8.09
N GLU A 37 -9.08 2.71 9.11
CA GLU A 37 -9.90 2.90 10.32
C GLU A 37 -11.26 3.52 9.99
N LYS A 38 -11.30 4.42 9.02
CA LYS A 38 -12.50 5.13 8.62
C LYS A 38 -13.42 4.29 7.72
N HIS A 39 -12.88 3.48 6.81
CA HIS A 39 -13.64 2.88 5.72
C HIS A 39 -13.62 1.35 5.69
N CYS A 40 -12.68 0.72 6.33
CA CYS A 40 -12.44 -0.72 6.20
C CYS A 40 -12.62 -1.50 7.51
N ALA A 41 -12.31 -0.89 8.63
CA ALA A 41 -12.25 -1.56 9.93
C ALA A 41 -13.61 -2.08 10.41
N ALA A 42 -14.72 -1.46 10.01
CA ALA A 42 -16.05 -1.93 10.41
C ALA A 42 -16.31 -3.38 9.98
N CYS A 43 -15.77 -3.78 8.83
CA CYS A 43 -15.87 -5.14 8.32
C CYS A 43 -14.60 -5.96 8.61
N HIS A 44 -13.43 -5.42 8.25
CA HIS A 44 -12.16 -6.14 8.37
C HIS A 44 -11.58 -6.18 9.78
N GLY A 45 -12.12 -5.42 10.70
CA GLY A 45 -11.64 -5.34 12.08
C GLY A 45 -10.49 -4.33 12.25
N PRO A 46 -10.26 -3.84 13.49
CA PRO A 46 -9.25 -2.83 13.77
C PRO A 46 -7.81 -3.30 13.48
N GLN A 47 -7.60 -4.60 13.48
CA GLN A 47 -6.30 -5.24 13.18
C GLN A 47 -6.31 -5.95 11.82
N GLY A 48 -7.40 -5.84 11.06
CA GLY A 48 -7.52 -6.45 9.74
C GLY A 48 -7.78 -7.96 9.72
N LYS A 49 -8.22 -8.54 10.83
CA LYS A 49 -8.42 -10.00 10.94
C LYS A 49 -9.75 -10.51 10.40
N GLY A 50 -10.57 -9.64 9.84
CA GLY A 50 -11.90 -10.01 9.35
C GLY A 50 -12.98 -10.09 10.43
N ASP A 51 -12.70 -9.59 11.62
CA ASP A 51 -13.51 -9.68 12.83
C ASP A 51 -14.20 -8.36 13.22
N GLY A 52 -14.37 -7.47 12.27
CA GLY A 52 -15.09 -6.23 12.51
C GLY A 52 -16.56 -6.49 12.86
N PRO A 53 -17.22 -5.59 13.64
CA PRO A 53 -18.58 -5.80 14.10
C PRO A 53 -19.58 -5.96 12.94
N THR A 54 -19.44 -5.21 11.87
CA THR A 54 -20.26 -5.38 10.66
C THR A 54 -19.90 -6.68 9.93
N GLY A 55 -18.62 -7.02 9.87
CA GLY A 55 -18.11 -8.22 9.22
C GLY A 55 -18.67 -9.51 9.83
N ALA A 56 -18.90 -9.52 11.13
CA ALA A 56 -19.46 -10.68 11.83
C ALA A 56 -20.85 -11.08 11.32
N MET A 57 -21.59 -10.15 10.73
CA MET A 57 -22.94 -10.36 10.20
C MET A 57 -22.95 -10.71 8.70
N LEU A 58 -21.79 -10.72 8.05
CA LEU A 58 -21.69 -10.94 6.61
C LEU A 58 -21.42 -12.40 6.26
N THR A 59 -21.96 -12.82 5.12
CA THR A 59 -21.67 -14.11 4.50
C THR A 59 -21.36 -13.89 3.01
N PRO A 60 -20.18 -14.19 2.54
CA PRO A 60 -19.01 -14.66 3.28
C PRO A 60 -18.43 -13.59 4.22
N LYS A 61 -17.71 -14.03 5.25
CA LYS A 61 -16.99 -13.11 6.14
C LYS A 61 -15.89 -12.37 5.41
N PRO A 62 -15.54 -11.13 5.84
CA PRO A 62 -14.40 -10.41 5.28
C PRO A 62 -13.11 -11.22 5.43
N ALA A 63 -12.22 -11.07 4.45
CA ALA A 63 -10.92 -11.72 4.49
C ALA A 63 -10.09 -11.25 5.70
N ASP A 64 -9.34 -12.18 6.29
CA ASP A 64 -8.27 -11.87 7.23
C ASP A 64 -7.07 -11.31 6.46
N LEU A 65 -6.85 -10.02 6.61
CA LEU A 65 -5.78 -9.31 5.89
C LEU A 65 -4.38 -9.59 6.47
N THR A 66 -4.31 -10.26 7.60
CA THR A 66 -3.04 -10.71 8.21
C THR A 66 -2.62 -12.10 7.73
N SER A 67 -3.47 -12.76 6.95
CA SER A 67 -3.27 -14.14 6.52
C SER A 67 -2.24 -14.30 5.40
N ALA A 68 -1.71 -15.51 5.27
CA ALA A 68 -0.85 -15.88 4.16
C ALA A 68 -1.56 -15.74 2.80
N GLY A 69 -2.88 -15.97 2.75
CA GLY A 69 -3.68 -15.79 1.54
C GLY A 69 -3.63 -14.37 1.01
N THR A 70 -3.73 -13.38 1.88
CA THR A 70 -3.56 -11.97 1.52
C THR A 70 -2.11 -11.66 1.15
N ALA A 71 -1.15 -12.14 1.92
CA ALA A 71 0.27 -11.89 1.68
C ALA A 71 0.75 -12.41 0.32
N LYS A 72 0.16 -13.47 -0.19
CA LYS A 72 0.48 -14.06 -1.50
C LYS A 72 -0.07 -13.28 -2.68
N LYS A 73 -1.08 -12.45 -2.49
CA LYS A 73 -1.65 -11.65 -3.57
C LYS A 73 -0.66 -10.54 -3.95
N SER A 74 -0.59 -10.24 -5.26
CA SER A 74 0.19 -9.11 -5.75
C SER A 74 -0.43 -7.77 -5.32
N ASP A 75 0.37 -6.71 -5.32
CA ASP A 75 -0.15 -5.36 -5.09
C ASP A 75 -1.21 -4.98 -6.12
N ALA A 76 -1.03 -5.38 -7.38
CA ALA A 76 -2.01 -5.14 -8.44
C ALA A 76 -3.34 -5.84 -8.15
N ASP A 77 -3.31 -7.07 -7.65
CA ASP A 77 -4.52 -7.83 -7.30
C ASP A 77 -5.24 -7.19 -6.12
N LEU A 78 -4.52 -6.85 -5.06
CA LEU A 78 -5.09 -6.18 -3.90
C LEU A 78 -5.67 -4.81 -4.25
N ARG A 79 -4.97 -4.05 -5.09
CA ARG A 79 -5.46 -2.77 -5.58
C ARG A 79 -6.75 -2.93 -6.35
N THR A 80 -6.84 -3.89 -7.23
CA THR A 80 -8.04 -4.20 -8.01
C THR A 80 -9.23 -4.52 -7.10
N ILE A 81 -9.01 -5.32 -6.06
CA ILE A 81 -10.04 -5.66 -5.08
C ILE A 81 -10.54 -4.40 -4.35
N ILE A 82 -9.66 -3.52 -3.94
CA ILE A 82 -10.03 -2.27 -3.27
C ILE A 82 -10.80 -1.37 -4.24
N GLU A 83 -10.35 -1.23 -5.48
CA GLU A 83 -10.96 -0.36 -6.47
C GLU A 83 -12.34 -0.82 -6.90
N LYS A 84 -12.50 -2.12 -7.13
CA LYS A 84 -13.70 -2.70 -7.76
C LYS A 84 -14.61 -3.45 -6.79
N GLY A 85 -14.14 -3.69 -5.58
CA GLY A 85 -14.83 -4.57 -4.66
C GLY A 85 -14.72 -6.04 -5.06
N LYS A 86 -15.49 -6.88 -4.39
CA LYS A 86 -15.47 -8.32 -4.62
C LYS A 86 -16.89 -8.89 -4.69
N PRO A 87 -17.67 -8.54 -5.72
CA PRO A 87 -19.01 -9.10 -5.88
C PRO A 87 -18.94 -10.63 -6.06
N PRO A 88 -19.91 -11.40 -5.58
CA PRO A 88 -21.17 -10.96 -4.92
C PRO A 88 -21.04 -10.66 -3.42
N SER A 89 -19.84 -10.58 -2.86
CA SER A 89 -19.67 -10.24 -1.45
C SER A 89 -20.11 -8.80 -1.16
N ALA A 90 -20.27 -8.46 0.12
CA ALA A 90 -20.65 -7.12 0.54
C ALA A 90 -19.54 -6.06 0.35
N MET A 91 -18.32 -6.45 0.00
CA MET A 91 -17.24 -5.52 -0.22
C MET A 91 -17.48 -4.69 -1.48
N ILE A 92 -17.69 -3.39 -1.28
CA ILE A 92 -17.86 -2.43 -2.39
C ILE A 92 -16.52 -2.00 -2.98
N GLY A 93 -16.55 -1.48 -4.19
CA GLY A 93 -15.39 -0.83 -4.80
C GLY A 93 -15.26 0.61 -4.34
N TRP A 94 -14.03 1.03 -4.11
CA TRP A 94 -13.72 2.36 -3.57
C TRP A 94 -13.23 3.35 -4.60
N LYS A 95 -13.03 2.91 -5.84
CA LYS A 95 -12.69 3.82 -6.93
C LYS A 95 -13.78 4.87 -7.12
N GLY A 96 -13.40 6.14 -7.11
CA GLY A 96 -14.34 7.26 -7.17
C GLY A 96 -14.79 7.76 -5.79
N GLN A 97 -14.64 6.98 -4.72
CA GLN A 97 -14.88 7.41 -3.34
C GLN A 97 -13.59 7.75 -2.61
N LEU A 98 -12.52 7.03 -2.91
CA LEU A 98 -11.15 7.32 -2.48
C LEU A 98 -10.34 7.76 -3.69
N SER A 99 -9.40 8.69 -3.48
CA SER A 99 -8.44 9.06 -4.51
C SER A 99 -7.47 7.91 -4.78
N ASP A 100 -6.79 7.93 -5.92
CA ASP A 100 -5.75 6.96 -6.24
C ASP A 100 -4.63 6.96 -5.19
N GLY A 101 -4.28 8.14 -4.66
CA GLY A 101 -3.31 8.26 -3.57
C GLY A 101 -3.78 7.59 -2.29
N GLU A 102 -5.03 7.79 -1.90
CA GLU A 102 -5.61 7.14 -0.72
C GLU A 102 -5.70 5.62 -0.87
N ILE A 103 -6.03 5.14 -2.06
CA ILE A 103 -6.02 3.70 -2.37
C ILE A 103 -4.60 3.15 -2.25
N GLY A 104 -3.60 3.85 -2.78
CA GLY A 104 -2.19 3.47 -2.62
C GLY A 104 -1.75 3.44 -1.16
N ASP A 105 -2.18 4.41 -0.37
CA ASP A 105 -1.87 4.50 1.07
C ASP A 105 -2.50 3.34 1.85
N VAL A 106 -3.78 3.04 1.63
CA VAL A 106 -4.45 1.94 2.31
C VAL A 106 -3.89 0.59 1.89
N LEU A 107 -3.49 0.44 0.64
CA LEU A 107 -2.79 -0.76 0.18
C LEU A 107 -1.47 -0.98 0.92
N ALA A 108 -0.69 0.09 1.11
CA ALA A 108 0.55 0.02 1.87
C ALA A 108 0.30 -0.39 3.33
N TYR A 109 -0.76 0.12 3.94
CA TYR A 109 -1.17 -0.27 5.28
C TYR A 109 -1.58 -1.75 5.35
N VAL A 110 -2.41 -2.22 4.42
CA VAL A 110 -2.83 -3.64 4.33
C VAL A 110 -1.60 -4.55 4.20
N ARG A 111 -0.63 -4.19 3.39
CA ARG A 111 0.64 -4.93 3.30
C ARG A 111 1.37 -5.01 4.62
N SER A 112 1.34 -3.95 5.42
CA SER A 112 1.99 -3.92 6.73
C SER A 112 1.36 -4.88 7.73
N LEU A 113 0.09 -5.25 7.56
CA LEU A 113 -0.62 -6.16 8.45
C LEU A 113 -0.17 -7.61 8.34
N GLY A 114 0.36 -8.00 7.18
CA GLY A 114 0.82 -9.36 6.90
C GLY A 114 2.24 -9.69 7.36
N LYS A 115 2.86 -8.79 8.10
CA LYS A 115 4.25 -8.96 8.57
C LYS A 115 4.32 -9.39 10.02
#